data_46a42a7f0797e6c8b3a2689f3152edf0
#
_entry.id   46a42a7f0797e6c8b3a2689f3152edf0
#
_cell.length_a   1.000
_cell.length_b   1.000
_cell.length_c   1.000
_cell.angle_alpha   90.00
_cell.angle_beta   90.00
_cell.angle_gamma   90.00
#
_symmetry.space_group_name_H-M   'P 1'
#
loop_
_entity.id
_entity.type
_entity.pdbx_description
1 polymer ?
#
loop_
_entity_poly.entity_id
_entity_poly.type
_entity_poly.pdbx_seq_one_letter_code
_entity_poly.pdbx_strand_id
1 'polypeptide(L)'
;MFLDRRLIVMVTDSKGSRYINVHILFRQIGLYAFLSVVGSLLFLGISLLVLNQEIKNIDKQHALITKEFEKKKETNEKLSLQMDEFLDDLQLSGERVNDLEEVVGVNKPEEEKEEGNFSSRLDVAGITGLQKSFIMRLIPNDYPLESYRRVSAAFNKRIHPILHVLHNHTGLDLSTAINTPVYASASGVVGLASKGWNGGYGNLIKVFHPFGFKTYYAHLNKIVVKTGEFVKKGQLIGYSGNTGMSTGPHLHYEVRFLNQPINPMSFTKWNMKDFEEVFNKERSIRWQSLITIINRLMQKQDQRLLSLKAQK
;
A
#
# COMPACT_ATOMS: atom_id res chain seq x y z
N MET A 1 -39.15 45.01 61.73
CA MET A 1 -39.44 43.77 62.48
C MET A 1 -39.77 42.71 61.42
N PHE A 2 -38.71 41.99 60.93
CA PHE A 2 -38.92 40.92 59.94
C PHE A 2 -39.32 39.69 60.76
N LEU A 3 -40.57 39.25 60.59
CA LEU A 3 -41.06 37.99 61.14
C LEU A 3 -40.33 36.81 60.41
N ASP A 4 -39.43 36.16 61.15
CA ASP A 4 -38.79 34.94 60.73
C ASP A 4 -39.85 33.82 60.71
N ARG A 5 -40.60 33.70 59.59
CA ARG A 5 -41.63 32.68 59.39
C ARG A 5 -40.92 31.37 59.08
N ARG A 6 -40.73 30.53 60.09
CA ARG A 6 -40.20 29.17 59.95
C ARG A 6 -41.32 28.27 59.48
N LEU A 7 -41.26 27.84 58.21
CA LEU A 7 -42.12 26.81 57.64
C LEU A 7 -41.56 25.44 58.08
N ILE A 8 -42.34 24.73 58.91
CA ILE A 8 -42.03 23.37 59.35
C ILE A 8 -43.05 22.44 58.73
N VAL A 9 -42.63 21.43 57.98
CA VAL A 9 -43.47 20.36 57.44
C VAL A 9 -43.32 19.15 58.37
N MET A 10 -44.45 18.67 58.87
CA MET A 10 -44.53 17.46 59.67
C MET A 10 -44.93 16.30 58.73
N VAL A 11 -44.06 15.30 58.64
CA VAL A 11 -44.34 14.05 57.93
C VAL A 11 -44.60 12.97 58.98
N THR A 12 -45.81 12.42 59.03
CA THR A 12 -46.20 11.37 59.95
C THR A 12 -46.37 10.05 59.17
N ASP A 13 -45.67 9.02 59.59
CA ASP A 13 -45.80 7.68 59.08
C ASP A 13 -46.16 6.69 60.25
N SER A 14 -46.31 5.42 59.94
CA SER A 14 -46.62 4.37 60.93
C SER A 14 -45.54 4.17 62.01
N LYS A 15 -44.38 4.83 61.88
CA LYS A 15 -43.22 4.76 62.78
C LYS A 15 -43.00 6.05 63.60
N GLY A 16 -43.84 7.08 63.39
CA GLY A 16 -43.78 8.34 64.13
C GLY A 16 -43.80 9.61 63.24
N SER A 17 -43.71 10.77 63.86
CA SER A 17 -43.72 12.08 63.20
C SER A 17 -42.32 12.68 63.12
N ARG A 18 -41.90 13.10 61.97
CA ARG A 18 -40.65 13.81 61.70
C ARG A 18 -40.92 15.24 61.26
N TYR A 19 -40.21 16.19 61.86
CA TYR A 19 -40.31 17.58 61.52
C TYR A 19 -39.17 17.98 60.60
N ILE A 20 -39.49 18.50 59.41
CA ILE A 20 -38.51 18.96 58.42
C ILE A 20 -38.58 20.49 58.36
N ASN A 21 -37.46 21.16 58.65
CA ASN A 21 -37.36 22.61 58.51
C ASN A 21 -37.13 22.96 57.03
N VAL A 22 -38.18 23.45 56.38
CA VAL A 22 -38.19 23.76 54.93
C VAL A 22 -37.12 24.77 54.51
N HIS A 23 -36.84 25.74 55.40
CA HIS A 23 -35.81 26.76 55.12
C HIS A 23 -34.38 26.14 55.05
N ILE A 24 -34.08 25.16 55.89
CA ILE A 24 -32.79 24.44 55.85
C ILE A 24 -32.69 23.58 54.58
N LEU A 25 -33.77 22.92 54.17
CA LEU A 25 -33.83 22.10 52.99
C LEU A 25 -33.60 22.95 51.71
N PHE A 26 -34.28 24.06 51.55
CA PHE A 26 -34.08 24.97 50.42
C PHE A 26 -32.67 25.54 50.37
N ARG A 27 -32.05 25.87 51.53
CA ARG A 27 -30.67 26.35 51.59
C ARG A 27 -29.67 25.26 51.16
N GLN A 28 -29.89 23.99 51.55
CA GLN A 28 -29.06 22.87 51.11
C GLN A 28 -29.19 22.57 49.61
N ILE A 29 -30.43 22.54 49.09
CA ILE A 29 -30.68 22.38 47.66
C ILE A 29 -30.02 23.51 46.86
N GLY A 30 -30.18 24.77 47.29
CA GLY A 30 -29.53 25.92 46.66
C GLY A 30 -27.99 25.81 46.65
N LEU A 31 -27.39 25.34 47.76
CA LEU A 31 -25.94 25.13 47.84
C LEU A 31 -25.48 24.03 46.86
N TYR A 32 -26.18 22.88 46.82
CA TYR A 32 -25.82 21.80 45.90
C TYR A 32 -26.02 22.19 44.42
N ALA A 33 -27.10 22.92 44.12
CA ALA A 33 -27.31 23.48 42.77
C ALA A 33 -26.19 24.45 42.36
N PHE A 34 -25.78 25.33 43.26
CA PHE A 34 -24.66 26.24 43.03
C PHE A 34 -23.35 25.49 42.80
N LEU A 35 -23.02 24.53 43.66
CA LEU A 35 -21.80 23.70 43.51
C LEU A 35 -21.79 22.89 42.21
N SER A 36 -22.95 22.39 41.80
CA SER A 36 -23.10 21.68 40.51
C SER A 36 -22.83 22.58 39.31
N VAL A 37 -23.34 23.83 39.34
CA VAL A 37 -23.09 24.81 38.27
C VAL A 37 -21.61 25.20 38.23
N VAL A 38 -21.00 25.48 39.38
CA VAL A 38 -19.56 25.79 39.46
C VAL A 38 -18.72 24.62 38.97
N GLY A 39 -19.05 23.40 39.38
CA GLY A 39 -18.36 22.17 38.93
C GLY A 39 -18.45 21.97 37.41
N SER A 40 -19.62 22.21 36.81
CA SER A 40 -19.80 22.09 35.36
C SER A 40 -19.05 23.16 34.58
N LEU A 41 -18.98 24.39 35.10
CA LEU A 41 -18.18 25.47 34.50
C LEU A 41 -16.67 25.18 34.55
N LEU A 42 -16.18 24.66 35.67
CA LEU A 42 -14.78 24.24 35.79
C LEU A 42 -14.44 23.10 34.86
N PHE A 43 -15.31 22.10 34.75
CA PHE A 43 -15.14 20.98 33.82
C PHE A 43 -15.09 21.48 32.37
N LEU A 44 -16.00 22.39 31.99
CA LEU A 44 -16.01 22.98 30.64
C LEU A 44 -14.70 23.75 30.38
N GLY A 45 -14.22 24.53 31.33
CA GLY A 45 -12.95 25.27 31.23
C GLY A 45 -11.76 24.34 31.01
N ILE A 46 -11.66 23.25 31.81
CA ILE A 46 -10.59 22.25 31.65
C ILE A 46 -10.68 21.55 30.28
N SER A 47 -11.90 21.18 29.87
CA SER A 47 -12.13 20.53 28.56
C SER A 47 -11.67 21.44 27.42
N LEU A 48 -11.96 22.72 27.46
CA LEU A 48 -11.51 23.70 26.46
C LEU A 48 -9.98 23.85 26.44
N LEU A 49 -9.31 23.82 27.58
CA LEU A 49 -7.85 23.87 27.63
C LEU A 49 -7.20 22.64 27.03
N VAL A 50 -7.71 21.44 27.33
CA VAL A 50 -7.24 20.17 26.72
C VAL A 50 -7.44 20.17 25.23
N LEU A 51 -8.63 20.55 24.74
CA LEU A 51 -8.95 20.62 23.33
C LEU A 51 -8.03 21.60 22.59
N ASN A 52 -7.78 22.77 23.15
CA ASN A 52 -6.87 23.76 22.56
C ASN A 52 -5.42 23.25 22.48
N GLN A 53 -5.00 22.46 23.46
CA GLN A 53 -3.67 21.83 23.45
C GLN A 53 -3.57 20.74 22.37
N GLU A 54 -4.63 19.97 22.18
CA GLU A 54 -4.70 18.93 21.16
C GLU A 54 -4.71 19.52 19.74
N ILE A 55 -5.46 20.61 19.52
CA ILE A 55 -5.44 21.37 18.26
C ILE A 55 -4.01 21.85 17.94
N LYS A 56 -3.31 22.45 18.90
CA LYS A 56 -1.92 22.90 18.69
C LYS A 56 -0.96 21.75 18.35
N ASN A 57 -1.19 20.56 18.91
CA ASN A 57 -0.38 19.38 18.58
C ASN A 57 -0.67 18.87 17.16
N ILE A 58 -1.93 18.86 16.76
CA ILE A 58 -2.36 18.50 15.39
C ILE A 58 -1.75 19.48 14.37
N ASP A 59 -1.81 20.80 14.64
CA ASP A 59 -1.22 21.81 13.77
C ASP A 59 0.29 21.62 13.59
N LYS A 60 1.01 21.29 14.67
CA LYS A 60 2.45 20.96 14.58
C LYS A 60 2.71 19.72 13.75
N GLN A 61 1.92 18.67 13.92
CA GLN A 61 2.05 17.45 13.12
C GLN A 61 1.73 17.72 11.66
N HIS A 62 0.68 18.49 11.37
CA HIS A 62 0.34 18.92 10.01
C HIS A 62 1.48 19.71 9.35
N ALA A 63 2.08 20.66 10.08
CA ALA A 63 3.21 21.43 9.56
C ALA A 63 4.44 20.55 9.26
N LEU A 64 4.72 19.54 10.09
CA LEU A 64 5.80 18.58 9.85
C LEU A 64 5.54 17.71 8.62
N ILE A 65 4.33 17.16 8.52
CA ILE A 65 3.92 16.32 7.37
C ILE A 65 3.96 17.13 6.08
N THR A 66 3.47 18.36 6.09
CA THR A 66 3.52 19.25 4.92
C THR A 66 4.96 19.51 4.49
N LYS A 67 5.86 19.79 5.43
CA LYS A 67 7.28 20.01 5.15
C LYS A 67 7.96 18.76 4.59
N GLU A 68 7.64 17.57 5.12
CA GLU A 68 8.14 16.30 4.56
C GLU A 68 7.58 16.02 3.16
N PHE A 69 6.30 16.35 2.94
CA PHE A 69 5.66 16.20 1.63
C PHE A 69 6.32 17.08 0.58
N GLU A 70 6.53 18.36 0.89
CA GLU A 70 7.22 19.27 -0.04
C GLU A 70 8.65 18.82 -0.33
N LYS A 71 9.40 18.37 0.68
CA LYS A 71 10.74 17.81 0.46
C LYS A 71 10.73 16.57 -0.42
N LYS A 72 9.74 15.68 -0.24
CA LYS A 72 9.59 14.48 -1.10
C LYS A 72 9.17 14.84 -2.52
N LYS A 73 8.32 15.86 -2.66
CA LYS A 73 7.90 16.38 -3.96
C LYS A 73 9.08 16.95 -4.74
N GLU A 74 9.88 17.81 -4.10
CA GLU A 74 11.12 18.37 -4.70
C GLU A 74 12.12 17.26 -5.10
N THR A 75 12.28 16.25 -4.25
CA THR A 75 13.13 15.09 -4.55
C THR A 75 12.61 14.30 -5.75
N ASN A 76 11.29 14.11 -5.85
CA ASN A 76 10.65 13.41 -6.98
C ASN A 76 10.76 14.22 -8.28
N GLU A 77 10.59 15.53 -8.22
CA GLU A 77 10.76 16.40 -9.38
C GLU A 77 12.22 16.36 -9.89
N LYS A 78 13.19 16.43 -8.97
CA LYS A 78 14.61 16.29 -9.32
C LYS A 78 14.92 14.92 -9.92
N LEU A 79 14.35 13.85 -9.36
CA LEU A 79 14.53 12.50 -9.87
C LEU A 79 13.87 12.32 -11.25
N SER A 80 12.73 12.97 -11.49
CA SER A 80 12.07 13.00 -12.79
C SER A 80 12.94 13.70 -13.85
N LEU A 81 13.49 14.85 -13.51
CA LEU A 81 14.41 15.57 -14.41
C LEU A 81 15.67 14.75 -14.74
N GLN A 82 16.26 14.09 -13.74
CA GLN A 82 17.39 13.18 -13.97
C GLN A 82 17.01 11.97 -14.82
N MET A 83 15.79 11.47 -14.71
CA MET A 83 15.29 10.37 -15.52
C MET A 83 15.08 10.83 -16.98
N ASP A 84 14.53 12.02 -17.18
CA ASP A 84 14.33 12.59 -18.51
C ASP A 84 15.68 12.84 -19.20
N GLU A 85 16.66 13.44 -18.49
CA GLU A 85 18.03 13.63 -18.99
C GLU A 85 18.70 12.29 -19.34
N PHE A 86 18.52 11.27 -18.51
CA PHE A 86 19.03 9.92 -18.79
C PHE A 86 18.36 9.27 -20.01
N LEU A 87 17.06 9.51 -20.21
CA LEU A 87 16.32 9.00 -21.37
C LEU A 87 16.78 9.71 -22.66
N ASP A 88 17.03 11.01 -22.61
CA ASP A 88 17.58 11.77 -23.74
C ASP A 88 18.99 11.29 -24.11
N ASP A 89 19.86 11.04 -23.13
CA ASP A 89 21.19 10.45 -23.34
C ASP A 89 21.12 9.03 -23.96
N LEU A 90 20.14 8.23 -23.53
CA LEU A 90 19.90 6.90 -24.13
C LEU A 90 19.40 6.99 -25.56
N GLN A 91 18.52 7.96 -25.87
CA GLN A 91 18.03 8.18 -27.23
C GLN A 91 19.15 8.65 -28.15
N LEU A 92 19.97 9.62 -27.71
CA LEU A 92 21.14 10.09 -28.46
C LEU A 92 22.16 8.97 -28.71
N SER A 93 22.34 8.07 -27.72
CA SER A 93 23.20 6.90 -27.87
C SER A 93 22.63 5.89 -28.85
N GLY A 94 21.29 5.72 -28.87
CA GLY A 94 20.58 4.85 -29.83
C GLY A 94 20.69 5.38 -31.26
N GLU A 95 20.56 6.70 -31.47
CA GLU A 95 20.74 7.34 -32.77
C GLU A 95 22.19 7.17 -33.31
N ARG A 96 23.21 7.33 -32.45
CA ARG A 96 24.61 7.08 -32.82
C ARG A 96 24.89 5.63 -33.18
N VAL A 97 24.20 4.66 -32.53
CA VAL A 97 24.31 3.23 -32.90
C VAL A 97 23.68 2.98 -34.26
N ASN A 98 22.52 3.58 -34.55
CA ASN A 98 21.88 3.49 -35.87
C ASN A 98 22.72 4.10 -36.95
N ASP A 99 23.37 5.27 -36.71
CA ASP A 99 24.29 5.90 -37.64
C ASP A 99 25.53 5.02 -37.92
N LEU A 100 26.04 4.34 -36.90
CA LEU A 100 27.14 3.38 -37.02
C LEU A 100 26.74 2.11 -37.80
N GLU A 101 25.53 1.62 -37.61
CA GLU A 101 24.97 0.48 -38.37
C GLU A 101 24.80 0.84 -39.85
N GLU A 102 24.39 2.09 -40.16
CA GLU A 102 24.28 2.57 -41.55
C GLU A 102 25.65 2.68 -42.21
N VAL A 103 26.70 3.12 -41.47
CA VAL A 103 28.08 3.21 -41.98
C VAL A 103 28.73 1.83 -42.14
N VAL A 104 28.36 0.83 -41.32
CA VAL A 104 28.96 -0.51 -41.35
C VAL A 104 28.22 -1.43 -42.37
N GLY A 105 27.12 -0.98 -42.97
CA GLY A 105 26.44 -1.70 -44.06
C GLY A 105 25.70 -2.98 -43.60
N VAL A 106 25.25 -3.01 -42.34
CA VAL A 106 24.36 -4.09 -41.88
C VAL A 106 22.96 -3.83 -42.45
N ASN A 107 22.51 -4.68 -43.33
CA ASN A 107 21.24 -4.56 -44.07
C ASN A 107 20.08 -4.25 -43.11
N LYS A 108 19.35 -3.15 -43.39
CA LYS A 108 18.03 -2.88 -42.81
C LYS A 108 17.07 -4.00 -43.20
N PRO A 109 16.34 -4.59 -42.23
CA PRO A 109 15.12 -5.33 -42.59
C PRO A 109 14.11 -4.31 -43.15
N GLU A 110 13.48 -4.64 -44.27
CA GLU A 110 12.43 -3.81 -44.86
C GLU A 110 11.34 -3.48 -43.84
N GLU A 111 10.93 -2.20 -43.81
CA GLU A 111 9.79 -1.71 -43.02
C GLU A 111 8.51 -2.30 -43.59
N GLU A 112 8.13 -3.50 -43.15
CA GLU A 112 6.75 -3.95 -43.28
C GLU A 112 5.92 -3.20 -42.19
N LYS A 113 5.05 -2.30 -42.69
CA LYS A 113 3.95 -1.73 -41.92
C LYS A 113 2.95 -2.83 -41.59
N GLU A 114 3.28 -3.61 -40.58
CA GLU A 114 2.27 -4.37 -39.86
C GLU A 114 2.04 -3.70 -38.51
N GLU A 115 0.76 -3.57 -38.12
CA GLU A 115 0.34 -3.41 -36.74
C GLU A 115 0.80 -4.65 -35.95
N GLY A 116 2.11 -4.84 -35.95
CA GLY A 116 2.81 -6.00 -35.45
C GLY A 116 2.78 -6.01 -33.92
N ASN A 117 2.34 -7.11 -33.43
CA ASN A 117 2.50 -7.60 -32.07
C ASN A 117 3.76 -7.02 -31.42
N PHE A 118 3.63 -6.31 -30.29
CA PHE A 118 4.73 -5.68 -29.55
C PHE A 118 5.86 -6.68 -29.20
N SER A 119 5.55 -7.98 -29.18
CA SER A 119 6.53 -9.06 -28.98
C SER A 119 7.53 -9.20 -30.13
N SER A 120 7.21 -8.77 -31.36
CA SER A 120 8.14 -8.82 -32.49
C SER A 120 9.22 -7.72 -32.44
N ARG A 121 8.99 -6.64 -31.69
CA ARG A 121 9.98 -5.57 -31.46
C ARG A 121 10.90 -5.83 -30.28
N LEU A 122 10.52 -6.73 -29.38
CA LEU A 122 11.39 -7.27 -28.36
C LEU A 122 12.16 -8.42 -29.01
N ASP A 123 13.47 -8.34 -29.07
CA ASP A 123 14.30 -9.50 -29.40
C ASP A 123 14.24 -10.52 -28.23
N VAL A 124 13.02 -11.04 -28.02
CA VAL A 124 12.73 -12.03 -26.97
C VAL A 124 13.35 -13.38 -27.34
N ALA A 125 13.57 -13.62 -28.64
CA ALA A 125 14.27 -14.79 -29.12
C ALA A 125 15.73 -14.83 -28.64
N GLY A 126 16.36 -13.67 -28.39
CA GLY A 126 17.70 -13.56 -27.82
C GLY A 126 17.77 -13.72 -26.29
N ILE A 127 16.62 -13.75 -25.58
CA ILE A 127 16.62 -13.88 -24.10
C ILE A 127 16.88 -15.33 -23.70
N THR A 128 18.04 -15.59 -23.11
CA THR A 128 18.42 -16.92 -22.66
C THR A 128 17.54 -17.44 -21.51
N GLY A 129 17.48 -18.76 -21.32
CA GLY A 129 16.75 -19.36 -20.19
C GLY A 129 17.21 -18.84 -18.82
N LEU A 130 18.51 -18.51 -18.67
CA LEU A 130 19.06 -17.92 -17.46
C LEU A 130 18.52 -16.50 -17.23
N GLN A 131 18.45 -15.68 -18.27
CA GLN A 131 17.87 -14.33 -18.20
C GLN A 131 16.38 -14.37 -17.87
N LYS A 132 15.60 -15.27 -18.51
CA LYS A 132 14.19 -15.50 -18.18
C LYS A 132 14.03 -15.86 -16.70
N SER A 133 14.83 -16.79 -16.19
CA SER A 133 14.80 -17.20 -14.78
C SER A 133 15.13 -16.05 -13.83
N PHE A 134 16.10 -15.21 -14.20
CA PHE A 134 16.47 -14.04 -13.41
C PHE A 134 15.33 -13.00 -13.35
N ILE A 135 14.72 -12.70 -14.50
CA ILE A 135 13.56 -11.80 -14.60
C ILE A 135 12.41 -12.32 -13.76
N MET A 136 12.05 -13.61 -13.91
CA MET A 136 10.98 -14.26 -13.16
C MET A 136 11.22 -14.32 -11.64
N ARG A 137 12.45 -14.18 -11.20
CA ARG A 137 12.80 -14.11 -9.78
C ARG A 137 12.58 -12.72 -9.18
N LEU A 138 12.73 -11.65 -9.97
CA LEU A 138 12.74 -10.26 -9.53
C LEU A 138 11.45 -9.50 -9.80
N ILE A 139 10.72 -9.87 -10.84
CA ILE A 139 9.44 -9.25 -11.20
C ILE A 139 8.30 -10.15 -10.69
N PRO A 140 7.24 -9.58 -10.09
CA PRO A 140 6.11 -10.37 -9.58
C PRO A 140 5.53 -11.31 -10.63
N ASN A 141 5.35 -12.55 -10.28
CA ASN A 141 4.73 -13.58 -11.12
C ASN A 141 4.22 -14.74 -10.25
N ASP A 142 3.45 -15.65 -10.84
CA ASP A 142 2.74 -16.71 -10.15
C ASP A 142 1.71 -16.21 -9.12
N TYR A 143 0.83 -17.10 -8.69
CA TYR A 143 -0.11 -16.80 -7.63
C TYR A 143 0.60 -16.76 -6.27
N PRO A 144 0.27 -15.82 -5.38
CA PRO A 144 0.84 -15.76 -4.03
C PRO A 144 0.26 -16.82 -3.07
N LEU A 145 -0.56 -17.74 -3.57
CA LEU A 145 -1.19 -18.84 -2.86
C LEU A 145 -0.98 -20.14 -3.66
N GLU A 146 -0.72 -21.25 -2.97
CA GLU A 146 -0.65 -22.57 -3.62
C GLU A 146 -2.02 -23.01 -4.16
N SER A 147 -3.09 -22.63 -3.45
CA SER A 147 -4.46 -22.94 -3.85
C SER A 147 -5.42 -21.84 -3.42
N TYR A 148 -6.45 -21.62 -4.20
CA TYR A 148 -7.58 -20.74 -3.91
C TYR A 148 -8.85 -21.33 -4.54
N ARG A 149 -10.02 -20.99 -3.99
CA ARG A 149 -11.29 -21.52 -4.49
C ARG A 149 -11.68 -20.91 -5.83
N ARG A 150 -11.61 -19.58 -5.91
CA ARG A 150 -11.96 -18.79 -7.10
C ARG A 150 -11.40 -17.38 -7.00
N VAL A 151 -11.32 -16.69 -8.11
CA VAL A 151 -11.20 -15.24 -8.16
C VAL A 151 -12.56 -14.66 -7.82
N SER A 152 -12.70 -14.06 -6.65
CA SER A 152 -13.98 -13.47 -6.19
C SER A 152 -14.19 -12.06 -6.72
N ALA A 153 -13.11 -11.33 -7.00
CA ALA A 153 -13.15 -10.05 -7.68
C ALA A 153 -11.89 -9.80 -8.50
N ALA A 154 -12.07 -9.35 -9.73
CA ALA A 154 -10.99 -8.97 -10.63
C ALA A 154 -10.62 -7.48 -10.46
N PHE A 155 -9.44 -7.13 -10.97
CA PHE A 155 -9.00 -5.76 -11.15
C PHE A 155 -9.93 -5.04 -12.13
N ASN A 156 -10.54 -3.96 -11.76
CA ASN A 156 -11.27 -3.00 -12.61
C ASN A 156 -12.28 -2.16 -11.80
N LYS A 157 -12.99 -1.28 -12.49
CA LYS A 157 -14.13 -0.53 -11.95
C LYS A 157 -15.28 -1.49 -11.62
N ARG A 158 -15.79 -1.42 -10.40
CA ARG A 158 -16.95 -2.19 -9.94
C ARG A 158 -17.73 -1.41 -8.88
N ILE A 159 -18.95 -1.86 -8.57
CA ILE A 159 -19.67 -1.37 -7.39
C ILE A 159 -19.01 -1.98 -6.16
N HIS A 160 -18.63 -1.12 -5.20
CA HIS A 160 -18.02 -1.56 -3.94
C HIS A 160 -19.03 -2.40 -3.12
N PRO A 161 -18.69 -3.62 -2.68
CA PRO A 161 -19.66 -4.54 -2.06
C PRO A 161 -20.22 -4.05 -0.71
N ILE A 162 -19.51 -3.15 -0.01
CA ILE A 162 -19.93 -2.59 1.27
C ILE A 162 -20.48 -1.17 1.12
N LEU A 163 -19.80 -0.31 0.35
CA LEU A 163 -20.14 1.12 0.23
C LEU A 163 -21.17 1.39 -0.86
N HIS A 164 -21.46 0.43 -1.74
CA HIS A 164 -22.39 0.52 -2.87
C HIS A 164 -22.15 1.71 -3.82
N VAL A 165 -20.90 2.19 -3.90
CA VAL A 165 -20.47 3.24 -4.83
C VAL A 165 -19.57 2.68 -5.91
N LEU A 166 -19.49 3.36 -7.06
CA LEU A 166 -18.56 3.00 -8.12
C LEU A 166 -17.14 3.14 -7.58
N HIS A 167 -16.38 2.04 -7.59
CA HIS A 167 -15.05 1.93 -7.03
C HIS A 167 -14.10 1.28 -8.02
N ASN A 168 -12.86 1.76 -8.05
CA ASN A 168 -11.80 1.12 -8.81
C ASN A 168 -11.11 0.07 -7.93
N HIS A 169 -11.36 -1.21 -8.19
CA HIS A 169 -10.69 -2.31 -7.50
C HIS A 169 -9.24 -2.42 -7.98
N THR A 170 -8.30 -2.09 -7.11
CA THR A 170 -6.87 -1.95 -7.42
C THR A 170 -6.10 -3.27 -7.38
N GLY A 171 -6.78 -4.39 -7.14
CA GLY A 171 -6.17 -5.70 -6.96
C GLY A 171 -6.99 -6.86 -7.52
N LEU A 172 -6.63 -8.03 -7.07
CA LEU A 172 -7.27 -9.31 -7.36
C LEU A 172 -7.66 -9.95 -6.03
N ASP A 173 -8.93 -10.30 -5.85
CA ASP A 173 -9.41 -10.99 -4.66
C ASP A 173 -9.44 -12.50 -4.90
N LEU A 174 -8.62 -13.23 -4.18
CA LEU A 174 -8.50 -14.69 -4.22
C LEU A 174 -9.23 -15.30 -3.01
N SER A 175 -10.45 -15.83 -3.24
CA SER A 175 -11.24 -16.48 -2.20
C SER A 175 -10.53 -17.74 -1.69
N THR A 176 -10.24 -17.78 -0.39
CA THR A 176 -9.50 -18.86 0.26
C THR A 176 -9.92 -18.98 1.72
N ALA A 177 -9.55 -20.09 2.38
CA ALA A 177 -9.78 -20.25 3.81
C ALA A 177 -8.90 -19.29 4.62
N ILE A 178 -9.36 -18.95 5.83
CA ILE A 178 -8.50 -18.24 6.80
C ILE A 178 -7.31 -19.13 7.13
N ASN A 179 -6.13 -18.52 7.31
CA ASN A 179 -4.85 -19.19 7.56
C ASN A 179 -4.28 -19.98 6.39
N THR A 180 -4.72 -19.75 5.16
CA THR A 180 -4.00 -20.25 3.98
C THR A 180 -2.65 -19.53 3.87
N PRO A 181 -1.54 -20.26 3.68
CA PRO A 181 -0.20 -19.66 3.53
C PRO A 181 -0.14 -18.70 2.34
N VAL A 182 0.51 -17.55 2.55
CA VAL A 182 0.71 -16.49 1.55
C VAL A 182 2.21 -16.32 1.31
N TYR A 183 2.60 -16.35 0.05
CA TYR A 183 4.00 -16.32 -0.38
C TYR A 183 4.34 -15.07 -1.17
N ALA A 184 5.60 -14.64 -1.09
CA ALA A 184 6.11 -13.53 -1.89
C ALA A 184 6.16 -13.92 -3.37
N SER A 185 5.50 -13.14 -4.24
CA SER A 185 5.42 -13.39 -5.69
C SER A 185 6.71 -13.05 -6.45
N ALA A 186 7.63 -12.32 -5.83
CA ALA A 186 8.99 -12.06 -6.30
C ALA A 186 9.93 -11.76 -5.13
N SER A 187 11.24 -11.79 -5.37
CA SER A 187 12.23 -11.37 -4.38
C SER A 187 12.20 -9.86 -4.18
N GLY A 188 12.38 -9.39 -2.95
CA GLY A 188 12.33 -7.96 -2.62
C GLY A 188 12.56 -7.66 -1.16
N VAL A 189 12.20 -6.46 -0.75
CA VAL A 189 12.27 -5.97 0.63
C VAL A 189 10.86 -5.69 1.14
N VAL A 190 10.55 -6.13 2.34
CA VAL A 190 9.29 -5.80 3.01
C VAL A 190 9.30 -4.31 3.36
N GLY A 191 8.59 -3.50 2.58
CA GLY A 191 8.48 -2.06 2.81
C GLY A 191 7.50 -1.70 3.92
N LEU A 192 6.52 -2.58 4.18
CA LEU A 192 5.55 -2.45 5.25
C LEU A 192 5.06 -3.83 5.69
N ALA A 193 5.05 -4.05 7.00
CA ALA A 193 4.36 -5.17 7.65
C ALA A 193 3.54 -4.60 8.82
N SER A 194 2.25 -4.31 8.60
CA SER A 194 1.40 -3.55 9.52
C SER A 194 0.11 -4.30 9.84
N LYS A 195 -0.23 -4.30 11.12
CA LYS A 195 -1.52 -4.79 11.62
C LYS A 195 -2.50 -3.63 11.79
N GLY A 196 -3.79 -3.93 11.75
CA GLY A 196 -4.85 -2.95 12.01
C GLY A 196 -5.61 -2.54 10.76
N TRP A 197 -6.18 -1.35 10.75
CA TRP A 197 -7.11 -0.90 9.69
C TRP A 197 -6.45 -0.64 8.34
N ASN A 198 -5.29 0.03 8.33
CA ASN A 198 -4.48 0.34 7.13
C ASN A 198 -5.31 0.87 5.93
N GLY A 199 -6.26 1.79 6.17
CA GLY A 199 -7.11 2.35 5.11
C GLY A 199 -8.08 1.32 4.49
N GLY A 200 -8.53 0.33 5.26
CA GLY A 200 -9.43 -0.72 4.80
C GLY A 200 -8.74 -2.03 4.43
N TYR A 201 -7.43 -2.02 4.18
CA TYR A 201 -6.66 -3.24 3.83
C TYR A 201 -6.56 -4.26 4.98
N GLY A 202 -6.88 -3.88 6.23
CA GLY A 202 -6.68 -4.76 7.37
C GLY A 202 -5.19 -4.98 7.66
N ASN A 203 -4.81 -6.18 8.05
CA ASN A 203 -3.39 -6.52 8.17
C ASN A 203 -2.77 -6.60 6.77
N LEU A 204 -1.69 -5.86 6.57
CA LEU A 204 -1.12 -5.56 5.26
C LEU A 204 0.39 -5.80 5.23
N ILE A 205 0.85 -6.47 4.17
CA ILE A 205 2.25 -6.55 3.78
C ILE A 205 2.41 -5.83 2.44
N LYS A 206 3.43 -4.98 2.32
CA LYS A 206 3.89 -4.40 1.05
C LYS A 206 5.33 -4.85 0.81
N VAL A 207 5.59 -5.48 -0.32
CA VAL A 207 6.94 -5.87 -0.74
C VAL A 207 7.37 -4.97 -1.89
N PHE A 208 8.57 -4.40 -1.77
CA PHE A 208 9.21 -3.59 -2.80
C PHE A 208 10.18 -4.48 -3.57
N HIS A 209 9.93 -4.60 -4.85
CA HIS A 209 10.74 -5.40 -5.76
C HIS A 209 11.64 -4.49 -6.61
N PRO A 210 12.68 -5.02 -7.23
CA PRO A 210 13.49 -4.28 -8.20
C PRO A 210 12.65 -3.67 -9.33
N PHE A 211 13.21 -2.68 -10.00
CA PHE A 211 12.67 -2.06 -11.21
C PHE A 211 11.30 -1.35 -11.03
N GLY A 212 11.01 -0.87 -9.81
CA GLY A 212 9.80 -0.09 -9.54
C GLY A 212 8.53 -0.90 -9.30
N PHE A 213 8.61 -2.23 -9.22
CA PHE A 213 7.48 -3.07 -8.87
C PHE A 213 7.24 -3.10 -7.36
N LYS A 214 5.96 -3.23 -6.99
CA LYS A 214 5.50 -3.44 -5.62
C LYS A 214 4.35 -4.43 -5.62
N THR A 215 4.27 -5.24 -4.57
CA THR A 215 3.12 -6.10 -4.33
C THR A 215 2.52 -5.84 -2.96
N TYR A 216 1.19 -5.91 -2.88
CA TYR A 216 0.42 -5.73 -1.65
C TYR A 216 -0.34 -7.02 -1.36
N TYR A 217 -0.31 -7.43 -0.10
CA TYR A 217 -1.00 -8.60 0.42
C TYR A 217 -1.83 -8.16 1.61
N ALA A 218 -3.16 -8.12 1.44
CA ALA A 218 -4.07 -7.52 2.39
C ALA A 218 -5.09 -8.52 2.96
N HIS A 219 -5.88 -8.05 3.92
CA HIS A 219 -6.87 -8.81 4.70
C HIS A 219 -6.27 -10.01 5.43
N LEU A 220 -4.96 -9.96 5.74
CA LEU A 220 -4.24 -11.06 6.36
C LEU A 220 -4.73 -11.34 7.78
N ASN A 221 -4.69 -12.62 8.19
CA ASN A 221 -4.88 -13.01 9.59
C ASN A 221 -3.56 -12.90 10.37
N LYS A 222 -2.45 -13.34 9.76
CA LYS A 222 -1.14 -13.35 10.42
C LYS A 222 -0.05 -12.85 9.47
N ILE A 223 0.86 -12.05 9.99
CA ILE A 223 2.08 -11.58 9.34
C ILE A 223 3.25 -12.28 10.01
N VAL A 224 4.20 -12.85 9.21
CA VAL A 224 5.36 -13.58 9.74
C VAL A 224 6.69 -12.93 9.37
N VAL A 225 6.67 -11.82 8.65
CA VAL A 225 7.83 -11.02 8.25
C VAL A 225 7.80 -9.64 8.90
N LYS A 226 8.93 -8.93 8.89
CA LYS A 226 9.08 -7.59 9.46
C LYS A 226 9.42 -6.56 8.37
N THR A 227 9.04 -5.31 8.58
CA THR A 227 9.48 -4.19 7.74
C THR A 227 11.00 -4.12 7.72
N GLY A 228 11.60 -3.97 6.52
CA GLY A 228 13.03 -3.98 6.27
C GLY A 228 13.61 -5.38 5.98
N GLU A 229 12.84 -6.46 6.16
CA GLU A 229 13.30 -7.83 5.89
C GLU A 229 13.39 -8.10 4.39
N PHE A 230 14.48 -8.77 3.96
CA PHE A 230 14.61 -9.31 2.61
C PHE A 230 13.85 -10.64 2.49
N VAL A 231 13.01 -10.75 1.46
CA VAL A 231 12.27 -11.96 1.15
C VAL A 231 12.64 -12.49 -0.23
N LYS A 232 12.70 -13.80 -0.37
CA LYS A 232 12.89 -14.47 -1.66
C LYS A 232 11.54 -14.78 -2.28
N LYS A 233 11.46 -14.84 -3.62
CA LYS A 233 10.29 -15.38 -4.30
C LYS A 233 9.91 -16.75 -3.72
N GLY A 234 8.63 -16.97 -3.44
CA GLY A 234 8.13 -18.20 -2.83
C GLY A 234 8.37 -18.32 -1.31
N GLN A 235 8.93 -17.29 -0.67
CA GLN A 235 9.07 -17.30 0.80
C GLN A 235 7.72 -17.03 1.44
N LEU A 236 7.38 -17.78 2.50
CA LEU A 236 6.20 -17.56 3.33
C LEU A 236 6.30 -16.18 4.02
N ILE A 237 5.30 -15.32 3.81
CA ILE A 237 5.26 -13.96 4.37
C ILE A 237 4.08 -13.74 5.33
N GLY A 238 3.04 -14.55 5.24
CA GLY A 238 1.86 -14.41 6.09
C GLY A 238 0.82 -15.48 5.83
N TYR A 239 -0.36 -15.25 6.37
CA TYR A 239 -1.51 -16.13 6.21
C TYR A 239 -2.75 -15.31 5.88
N SER A 240 -3.57 -15.78 4.94
CA SER A 240 -4.83 -15.15 4.53
C SER A 240 -5.82 -15.02 5.68
N GLY A 241 -6.74 -14.07 5.58
CA GLY A 241 -7.69 -13.79 6.64
C GLY A 241 -8.98 -13.13 6.14
N ASN A 242 -9.54 -12.29 7.01
CA ASN A 242 -10.74 -11.51 6.77
C ASN A 242 -10.70 -10.19 7.56
N THR A 243 -9.51 -9.58 7.69
CA THR A 243 -9.32 -8.33 8.46
C THR A 243 -9.57 -7.10 7.60
N GLY A 244 -9.89 -5.98 8.23
CA GLY A 244 -10.17 -4.72 7.54
C GLY A 244 -11.54 -4.70 6.85
N MET A 245 -11.63 -4.03 5.70
CA MET A 245 -12.86 -3.87 4.93
C MET A 245 -13.06 -5.06 3.99
N SER A 246 -13.48 -6.19 4.52
CA SER A 246 -13.67 -7.45 3.81
C SER A 246 -15.05 -8.03 4.08
N THR A 247 -15.66 -8.64 3.06
CA THR A 247 -16.99 -9.31 3.15
C THR A 247 -16.91 -10.80 3.40
N GLY A 248 -15.73 -11.39 3.35
CA GLY A 248 -15.51 -12.82 3.57
C GLY A 248 -14.05 -13.21 3.39
N PRO A 249 -13.64 -14.42 3.82
CA PRO A 249 -12.24 -14.84 3.77
C PRO A 249 -11.67 -14.85 2.36
N HIS A 250 -10.62 -14.03 2.12
CA HIS A 250 -9.90 -13.94 0.87
C HIS A 250 -8.52 -13.29 1.08
N LEU A 251 -7.66 -13.42 0.11
CA LEU A 251 -6.46 -12.60 -0.05
C LEU A 251 -6.74 -11.53 -1.10
N HIS A 252 -6.62 -10.26 -0.73
CA HIS A 252 -6.53 -9.16 -1.67
C HIS A 252 -5.07 -8.97 -2.08
N TYR A 253 -4.78 -9.13 -3.37
CA TYR A 253 -3.44 -9.07 -3.94
C TYR A 253 -3.34 -7.99 -5.00
N GLU A 254 -2.35 -7.08 -4.88
CA GLU A 254 -2.07 -6.05 -5.87
C GLU A 254 -0.67 -6.19 -6.45
N VAL A 255 -0.55 -5.88 -7.73
CA VAL A 255 0.72 -5.57 -8.39
C VAL A 255 0.69 -4.10 -8.78
N ARG A 256 1.77 -3.38 -8.47
CA ARG A 256 1.93 -1.97 -8.80
C ARG A 256 3.26 -1.76 -9.54
N PHE A 257 3.22 -0.89 -10.51
CA PHE A 257 4.41 -0.39 -11.19
C PHE A 257 4.47 1.12 -11.03
N LEU A 258 5.61 1.66 -10.53
CA LEU A 258 5.79 3.09 -10.20
C LEU A 258 4.61 3.66 -9.38
N ASN A 259 4.14 2.93 -8.37
CA ASN A 259 2.96 3.19 -7.52
C ASN A 259 1.59 3.07 -8.20
N GLN A 260 1.50 2.99 -9.52
CA GLN A 260 0.23 2.79 -10.21
C GLN A 260 -0.20 1.32 -10.12
N PRO A 261 -1.43 1.03 -9.70
CA PRO A 261 -1.96 -0.33 -9.72
C PRO A 261 -2.12 -0.80 -11.17
N ILE A 262 -1.65 -2.00 -11.45
CA ILE A 262 -1.76 -2.68 -12.75
C ILE A 262 -2.46 -4.02 -12.55
N ASN A 263 -2.97 -4.61 -13.65
CA ASN A 263 -3.78 -5.81 -13.55
C ASN A 263 -2.97 -7.02 -13.03
N PRO A 264 -3.22 -7.50 -11.79
CA PRO A 264 -2.44 -8.61 -11.23
C PRO A 264 -2.64 -9.92 -11.98
N MET A 265 -3.75 -10.10 -12.70
CA MET A 265 -4.06 -11.34 -13.45
C MET A 265 -3.01 -11.62 -14.55
N SER A 266 -2.47 -10.59 -15.18
CA SER A 266 -1.42 -10.72 -16.18
C SER A 266 -0.14 -11.31 -15.58
N PHE A 267 0.15 -10.95 -14.33
CA PHE A 267 1.34 -11.39 -13.61
C PHE A 267 1.15 -12.76 -12.94
N THR A 268 -0.03 -13.02 -12.33
CA THR A 268 -0.29 -14.30 -11.67
C THR A 268 -0.30 -15.49 -12.62
N LYS A 269 -0.59 -15.27 -13.89
CA LYS A 269 -0.55 -16.29 -14.94
C LYS A 269 0.78 -16.34 -15.68
N TRP A 270 1.66 -15.38 -15.44
CA TRP A 270 2.95 -15.30 -16.13
C TRP A 270 3.91 -16.38 -15.62
N ASN A 271 4.45 -17.16 -16.54
CA ASN A 271 5.31 -18.31 -16.25
C ASN A 271 6.38 -18.47 -17.34
N MET A 272 7.29 -19.42 -17.15
CA MET A 272 8.40 -19.65 -18.09
C MET A 272 7.96 -20.12 -19.50
N LYS A 273 6.80 -20.79 -19.62
CA LYS A 273 6.31 -21.30 -20.91
C LYS A 273 5.73 -20.16 -21.74
N ASP A 274 4.95 -19.29 -21.07
CA ASP A 274 4.24 -18.17 -21.68
C ASP A 274 4.93 -16.85 -21.33
N PHE A 275 6.29 -16.84 -21.38
CA PHE A 275 7.10 -15.73 -20.92
C PHE A 275 6.79 -14.42 -21.61
N GLU A 276 6.42 -14.45 -22.88
CA GLU A 276 6.16 -13.28 -23.72
C GLU A 276 4.77 -12.66 -23.51
N GLU A 277 3.83 -13.42 -22.94
CA GLU A 277 2.43 -12.98 -22.81
C GLU A 277 2.27 -11.69 -22.01
N VAL A 278 3.04 -11.51 -20.93
CA VAL A 278 2.94 -10.32 -20.06
C VAL A 278 3.30 -9.05 -20.82
N PHE A 279 4.23 -9.11 -21.77
CA PHE A 279 4.68 -7.95 -22.54
C PHE A 279 3.56 -7.41 -23.44
N ASN A 280 2.72 -8.29 -23.95
CA ASN A 280 1.56 -7.94 -24.77
C ASN A 280 0.38 -7.45 -23.93
N LYS A 281 0.19 -8.01 -22.72
CA LYS A 281 -0.94 -7.73 -21.83
C LYS A 281 -0.77 -6.43 -21.06
N GLU A 282 0.45 -6.11 -20.61
CA GLU A 282 0.75 -4.93 -19.77
C GLU A 282 1.56 -3.90 -20.56
N ARG A 283 0.86 -3.17 -21.43
CA ARG A 283 1.46 -2.13 -22.30
C ARG A 283 1.85 -0.84 -21.57
N SER A 284 1.44 -0.69 -20.30
CA SER A 284 1.84 0.44 -19.45
C SER A 284 3.31 0.42 -19.03
N ILE A 285 3.98 -0.73 -19.22
CA ILE A 285 5.39 -0.93 -18.87
C ILE A 285 6.22 -0.88 -20.15
N ARG A 286 7.29 -0.07 -20.16
CA ARG A 286 8.27 -0.03 -21.26
C ARG A 286 9.22 -1.24 -21.15
N TRP A 287 8.74 -2.41 -21.53
CA TRP A 287 9.43 -3.69 -21.37
C TRP A 287 10.81 -3.73 -22.04
N GLN A 288 10.94 -3.14 -23.24
CA GLN A 288 12.21 -3.09 -23.97
C GLN A 288 13.30 -2.43 -23.14
N SER A 289 13.00 -1.23 -22.59
CA SER A 289 13.96 -0.50 -21.75
C SER A 289 14.30 -1.26 -20.48
N LEU A 290 13.29 -1.87 -19.85
CA LEU A 290 13.47 -2.67 -18.63
C LEU A 290 14.36 -3.89 -18.88
N ILE A 291 14.11 -4.66 -19.93
CA ILE A 291 14.89 -5.86 -20.28
C ILE A 291 16.33 -5.46 -20.65
N THR A 292 16.52 -4.36 -21.38
CA THR A 292 17.87 -3.85 -21.70
C THR A 292 18.66 -3.53 -20.42
N ILE A 293 18.03 -2.89 -19.43
CA ILE A 293 18.67 -2.62 -18.14
C ILE A 293 19.03 -3.92 -17.43
N ILE A 294 18.11 -4.89 -17.37
CA ILE A 294 18.34 -6.20 -16.74
C ILE A 294 19.50 -6.92 -17.40
N ASN A 295 19.53 -6.96 -18.75
CA ASN A 295 20.60 -7.62 -19.50
C ASN A 295 21.96 -6.97 -19.24
N ARG A 296 22.05 -5.64 -19.19
CA ARG A 296 23.29 -4.93 -18.84
C ARG A 296 23.76 -5.27 -17.42
N LEU A 297 22.85 -5.36 -16.46
CA LEU A 297 23.19 -5.73 -15.08
C LEU A 297 23.74 -7.15 -14.99
N MET A 298 23.13 -8.09 -15.72
CA MET A 298 23.62 -9.49 -15.79
C MET A 298 25.00 -9.58 -16.43
N GLN A 299 25.22 -8.94 -17.58
CA GLN A 299 26.52 -8.91 -18.26
C GLN A 299 27.62 -8.31 -17.37
N LYS A 300 27.32 -7.23 -16.65
CA LYS A 300 28.25 -6.59 -15.73
C LYS A 300 28.62 -7.50 -14.56
N GLN A 301 27.69 -8.28 -14.08
CA GLN A 301 27.91 -9.26 -13.04
C GLN A 301 28.77 -10.42 -13.52
N ASP A 302 28.53 -10.93 -14.74
CA ASP A 302 29.33 -12.00 -15.34
C ASP A 302 30.78 -11.57 -15.59
N GLN A 303 30.99 -10.36 -16.12
CA GLN A 303 32.33 -9.78 -16.30
C GLN A 303 33.08 -9.66 -14.97
N ARG A 304 32.40 -9.21 -13.92
CA ARG A 304 32.99 -9.11 -12.58
C ARG A 304 33.37 -10.49 -12.01
N LEU A 305 32.55 -11.50 -12.19
CA LEU A 305 32.86 -12.87 -11.77
C LEU A 305 34.03 -13.46 -12.52
N LEU A 306 34.15 -13.22 -13.83
CA LEU A 306 35.28 -13.63 -14.65
C LEU A 306 36.58 -12.94 -14.22
N SER A 307 36.55 -11.63 -13.94
CA SER A 307 37.72 -10.90 -13.46
C SER A 307 38.23 -11.39 -12.10
N LEU A 308 37.31 -11.74 -11.17
CA LEU A 308 37.64 -12.31 -9.88
C LEU A 308 38.22 -13.73 -9.97
N LYS A 309 37.82 -14.52 -10.97
CA LYS A 309 38.38 -15.85 -11.25
C LYS A 309 39.78 -15.78 -11.88
N ALA A 310 40.04 -14.75 -12.68
CA ALA A 310 41.35 -14.54 -13.31
C ALA A 310 42.42 -14.02 -12.35
N GLN A 311 42.03 -13.53 -11.15
CA GLN A 311 42.94 -13.06 -10.09
C GLN A 311 43.30 -14.14 -9.06
N LYS A 312 42.71 -15.31 -9.16
CA LYS A 312 43.05 -16.52 -8.36
C LYS A 312 43.94 -17.49 -9.15
#